data_151b4f99e01ebc8b7a950dc47f774c96
#
_entry.id   151b4f99e01ebc8b7a950dc47f774c96
#
_cell.length_a   1.000
_cell.length_b   1.000
_cell.length_c   1.000
_cell.angle_alpha   90.00
_cell.angle_beta   90.00
_cell.angle_gamma   90.00
#
_symmetry.space_group_name_H-M   'P 1'
#
loop_
_entity.id
_entity.type
_entity.pdbx_description
1 polymer ?
#
loop_
_entity_poly.entity_id
_entity_poly.type
_entity_poly.pdbx_seq_one_letter_code
_entity_poly.pdbx_strand_id
1 'polypeptide(L)'
;MTEARSIDLAVIPGDGIGPEIITEAQRILTRACELENIAVNPTQYKLGAEHWLETGETLPESTMESLKQHDAILFGAIGADPRSGKIPSGLIEREMLLKLRFAFDHYINLRPSRLYPGAVSPLANPGNIDFVVVREGTEGPYIGNGGVIRQGTPHEIATEVSLNTAHGVERLIRYAFELASTRRKKVTLVHKTNVLTHAGRLYNRYFAEIAAEFPEVETDYLHIDATTIFMVTDPSRFDVIVTDNLFGDIITDLAGAVTGGIGYAASGNINAVGEFPSMFEPVHGSAPDIARQNKANPTAAILAGAMLLRHLGHDAAAARIEDAVEADMRENGATVRGTDRVGADVLARLG
;
A
#
# COMPACT_ATOMS: atom_id res chain seq x y z
N MET A 1 -0.91 -28.22 25.01
CA MET A 1 0.23 -27.56 24.32
C MET A 1 -0.42 -26.70 23.27
N THR A 2 -0.37 -25.38 23.43
CA THR A 2 -0.77 -24.45 22.36
C THR A 2 0.18 -24.73 21.19
N GLU A 3 -0.37 -25.03 20.00
CA GLU A 3 0.44 -25.09 18.77
C GLU A 3 1.27 -23.82 18.68
N ALA A 4 2.57 -23.97 18.42
CA ALA A 4 3.44 -22.83 18.21
C ALA A 4 2.93 -22.08 16.97
N ARG A 5 2.47 -20.86 17.15
CA ARG A 5 2.06 -20.00 16.04
C ARG A 5 3.29 -19.71 15.18
N SER A 6 3.22 -19.99 13.90
CA SER A 6 4.31 -19.70 12.96
C SER A 6 3.77 -18.94 11.75
N ILE A 7 4.61 -18.12 11.15
CA ILE A 7 4.32 -17.35 9.94
C ILE A 7 5.35 -17.76 8.89
N ASP A 8 4.90 -18.32 7.79
CA ASP A 8 5.73 -18.57 6.60
C ASP A 8 5.70 -17.32 5.72
N LEU A 9 6.78 -16.54 5.80
CA LEU A 9 6.87 -15.20 5.23
C LEU A 9 7.69 -15.19 3.93
N ALA A 10 7.07 -14.80 2.81
CA ALA A 10 7.84 -14.46 1.63
C ALA A 10 8.40 -13.03 1.77
N VAL A 11 9.69 -12.87 1.48
CA VAL A 11 10.37 -11.57 1.53
C VAL A 11 10.94 -11.25 0.16
N ILE A 12 10.49 -10.14 -0.43
CA ILE A 12 10.95 -9.64 -1.72
C ILE A 12 11.57 -8.25 -1.51
N PRO A 13 12.87 -8.14 -1.28
CA PRO A 13 13.52 -6.84 -1.04
C PRO A 13 13.40 -5.89 -2.23
N GLY A 14 13.47 -6.41 -3.47
CA GLY A 14 13.41 -5.62 -4.70
C GLY A 14 14.70 -4.84 -4.99
N ASP A 15 14.54 -3.60 -5.46
CA ASP A 15 15.58 -2.77 -6.04
C ASP A 15 15.92 -1.53 -5.18
N GLY A 16 17.02 -0.89 -5.52
CA GLY A 16 17.40 0.42 -4.98
C GLY A 16 17.52 0.44 -3.47
N ILE A 17 16.65 1.21 -2.79
CA ILE A 17 16.60 1.29 -1.32
C ILE A 17 15.88 0.07 -0.69
N GLY A 18 15.18 -0.74 -1.48
CA GLY A 18 14.39 -1.87 -1.00
C GLY A 18 15.15 -2.81 -0.06
N PRO A 19 16.34 -3.33 -0.43
CA PRO A 19 17.11 -4.22 0.44
C PRO A 19 17.45 -3.63 1.82
N GLU A 20 17.83 -2.34 1.90
CA GLU A 20 18.21 -1.72 3.17
C GLU A 20 16.99 -1.48 4.08
N ILE A 21 15.85 -1.05 3.55
CA ILE A 21 14.64 -0.81 4.35
C ILE A 21 13.97 -2.12 4.80
N ILE A 22 13.98 -3.16 3.95
CA ILE A 22 13.41 -4.48 4.28
C ILE A 22 14.24 -5.21 5.33
N THR A 23 15.56 -5.04 5.33
CA THR A 23 16.42 -5.57 6.38
C THR A 23 15.98 -5.06 7.76
N GLU A 24 15.70 -3.76 7.89
CA GLU A 24 15.23 -3.19 9.15
C GLU A 24 13.80 -3.61 9.48
N ALA A 25 12.90 -3.61 8.50
CA ALA A 25 11.51 -4.04 8.70
C ALA A 25 11.42 -5.51 9.13
N GLN A 26 12.14 -6.41 8.48
CA GLN A 26 12.17 -7.83 8.82
C GLN A 26 12.74 -8.06 10.23
N ARG A 27 13.82 -7.36 10.60
CA ARG A 27 14.43 -7.46 11.93
C ARG A 27 13.44 -7.06 13.03
N ILE A 28 12.72 -5.97 12.83
CA ILE A 28 11.73 -5.45 13.79
C ILE A 28 10.51 -6.36 13.86
N LEU A 29 9.98 -6.82 12.70
CA LEU A 29 8.86 -7.77 12.63
C LEU A 29 9.21 -9.07 13.37
N THR A 30 10.37 -9.65 13.10
CA THR A 30 10.82 -10.90 13.76
C THR A 30 10.90 -10.70 15.27
N ARG A 31 11.49 -9.57 15.72
CA ARG A 31 11.60 -9.30 17.17
C ARG A 31 10.24 -9.10 17.84
N ALA A 32 9.31 -8.39 17.21
CA ALA A 32 7.95 -8.23 17.73
C ALA A 32 7.22 -9.58 17.85
N CYS A 33 7.39 -10.47 16.86
CA CYS A 33 6.87 -11.83 16.88
C CYS A 33 7.48 -12.69 18.00
N GLU A 34 8.80 -12.64 18.21
CA GLU A 34 9.48 -13.36 19.28
C GLU A 34 8.91 -12.97 20.66
N LEU A 35 8.65 -11.67 20.90
CA LEU A 35 8.07 -11.18 22.14
C LEU A 35 6.66 -11.72 22.41
N GLU A 36 5.94 -12.11 21.38
CA GLU A 36 4.60 -12.71 21.42
C GLU A 36 4.61 -14.24 21.22
N ASN A 37 5.78 -14.88 21.25
CA ASN A 37 5.97 -16.31 21.04
C ASN A 37 5.44 -16.81 19.69
N ILE A 38 5.66 -16.03 18.63
CA ILE A 38 5.34 -16.35 17.25
C ILE A 38 6.65 -16.62 16.50
N ALA A 39 6.78 -17.79 15.88
CA ALA A 39 7.91 -18.09 15.00
C ALA A 39 7.72 -17.45 13.63
N VAL A 40 8.78 -16.92 13.02
CA VAL A 40 8.75 -16.39 11.65
C VAL A 40 9.76 -17.16 10.81
N ASN A 41 9.29 -17.71 9.70
CA ASN A 41 10.09 -18.50 8.75
C ASN A 41 10.22 -17.69 7.43
N PRO A 42 11.22 -16.82 7.28
CA PRO A 42 11.35 -15.98 6.10
C PRO A 42 12.02 -16.73 4.95
N THR A 43 11.43 -16.64 3.76
CA THR A 43 12.03 -17.10 2.50
C THR A 43 12.29 -15.88 1.61
N GLN A 44 13.56 -15.70 1.22
CA GLN A 44 13.99 -14.58 0.38
C GLN A 44 13.79 -14.89 -1.10
N TYR A 45 13.23 -13.93 -1.84
CA TYR A 45 13.06 -13.99 -3.28
C TYR A 45 13.81 -12.84 -3.95
N LYS A 46 14.77 -13.16 -4.81
CA LYS A 46 15.48 -12.17 -5.62
C LYS A 46 14.64 -11.87 -6.85
N LEU A 47 13.92 -10.75 -6.83
CA LEU A 47 13.08 -10.24 -7.92
C LEU A 47 13.33 -8.74 -8.08
N GLY A 48 13.05 -8.21 -9.28
CA GLY A 48 13.18 -6.79 -9.59
C GLY A 48 14.04 -6.51 -10.82
N ALA A 49 14.52 -5.29 -10.94
CA ALA A 49 15.30 -4.80 -12.07
C ALA A 49 16.67 -5.50 -12.19
N GLU A 50 17.37 -5.71 -11.05
CA GLU A 50 18.66 -6.43 -11.06
C GLU A 50 18.46 -7.89 -11.50
N HIS A 51 17.43 -8.57 -11.03
CA HIS A 51 17.11 -9.93 -11.46
C HIS A 51 16.82 -10.01 -12.96
N TRP A 52 16.01 -9.07 -13.47
CA TRP A 52 15.71 -9.02 -14.90
C TRP A 52 16.96 -8.79 -15.76
N LEU A 53 17.89 -7.93 -15.33
CA LEU A 53 19.15 -7.71 -16.05
C LEU A 53 20.05 -8.95 -16.09
N GLU A 54 19.97 -9.82 -15.08
CA GLU A 54 20.74 -11.05 -15.02
C GLU A 54 20.11 -12.21 -15.81
N THR A 55 18.77 -12.31 -15.82
CA THR A 55 18.04 -13.48 -16.31
C THR A 55 17.15 -13.22 -17.51
N GLY A 56 16.73 -11.98 -17.74
CA GLY A 56 15.70 -11.62 -18.71
C GLY A 56 14.26 -11.91 -18.26
N GLU A 57 14.07 -12.39 -17.02
CA GLU A 57 12.76 -12.73 -16.46
C GLU A 57 12.37 -11.74 -15.36
N THR A 58 11.12 -11.28 -15.36
CA THR A 58 10.59 -10.40 -14.30
C THR A 58 10.04 -11.19 -13.13
N LEU A 59 9.21 -12.19 -13.42
CA LEU A 59 8.53 -13.05 -12.44
C LEU A 59 8.33 -14.45 -13.03
N PRO A 60 9.27 -15.40 -12.77
CA PRO A 60 9.15 -16.79 -13.21
C PRO A 60 7.90 -17.48 -12.67
N GLU A 61 7.28 -18.36 -13.45
CA GLU A 61 6.09 -19.11 -13.03
C GLU A 61 6.35 -19.97 -11.79
N SER A 62 7.53 -20.60 -11.72
CA SER A 62 7.92 -21.36 -10.53
C SER A 62 8.00 -20.53 -9.27
N THR A 63 8.44 -19.27 -9.37
CA THR A 63 8.46 -18.32 -8.26
C THR A 63 7.03 -17.92 -7.88
N MET A 64 6.15 -17.71 -8.84
CA MET A 64 4.74 -17.42 -8.60
C MET A 64 4.06 -18.55 -7.83
N GLU A 65 4.28 -19.81 -8.22
CA GLU A 65 3.72 -20.96 -7.52
C GLU A 65 4.31 -21.12 -6.12
N SER A 66 5.60 -20.82 -5.93
CA SER A 66 6.22 -20.83 -4.60
C SER A 66 5.64 -19.74 -3.69
N LEU A 67 5.42 -18.54 -4.20
CA LEU A 67 4.83 -17.42 -3.44
C LEU A 67 3.43 -17.76 -2.90
N LYS A 68 2.63 -18.53 -3.62
CA LYS A 68 1.28 -18.96 -3.19
C LYS A 68 1.27 -19.78 -1.90
N GLN A 69 2.40 -20.37 -1.52
CA GLN A 69 2.49 -21.26 -0.36
C GLN A 69 2.77 -20.51 0.96
N HIS A 70 3.01 -19.21 0.89
CA HIS A 70 3.29 -18.40 2.06
C HIS A 70 2.02 -17.77 2.67
N ASP A 71 2.07 -17.43 3.95
CA ASP A 71 0.98 -16.76 4.65
C ASP A 71 0.83 -15.30 4.22
N ALA A 72 1.95 -14.64 3.93
CA ALA A 72 1.99 -13.26 3.48
C ALA A 72 3.32 -12.93 2.77
N ILE A 73 3.33 -11.79 2.07
CA ILE A 73 4.49 -11.27 1.36
C ILE A 73 4.88 -9.91 1.95
N LEU A 74 6.11 -9.79 2.44
CA LEU A 74 6.75 -8.52 2.77
C LEU A 74 7.57 -8.07 1.57
N PHE A 75 7.15 -6.95 0.97
CA PHE A 75 7.69 -6.46 -0.27
C PHE A 75 8.39 -5.12 -0.03
N GLY A 76 9.57 -4.92 -0.65
CA GLY A 76 10.33 -3.69 -0.51
C GLY A 76 9.93 -2.65 -1.56
N ALA A 77 10.85 -2.34 -2.45
CA ALA A 77 10.60 -1.38 -3.51
C ALA A 77 11.13 -1.91 -4.84
N ILE A 78 10.45 -1.63 -5.93
CA ILE A 78 10.92 -2.00 -7.28
C ILE A 78 11.03 -0.78 -8.16
N GLY A 79 11.79 -0.93 -9.22
CA GLY A 79 11.94 0.05 -10.27
C GLY A 79 13.38 0.23 -10.71
N ALA A 80 13.56 0.32 -12.02
CA ALA A 80 14.86 0.60 -12.63
C ALA A 80 15.23 2.07 -12.50
N ASP A 81 16.53 2.38 -12.50
CA ASP A 81 16.98 3.76 -12.69
C ASP A 81 16.61 4.21 -14.13
N PRO A 82 15.68 5.18 -14.28
CA PRO A 82 15.21 5.60 -15.60
C PRO A 82 16.34 6.23 -16.44
N ARG A 83 17.41 6.70 -15.80
CA ARG A 83 18.58 7.30 -16.48
C ARG A 83 19.46 6.24 -17.12
N SER A 84 19.38 4.99 -16.68
CA SER A 84 20.22 3.90 -17.21
C SER A 84 19.87 3.51 -18.64
N GLY A 85 18.61 3.69 -19.07
CA GLY A 85 18.08 3.27 -20.38
C GLY A 85 18.18 1.77 -20.66
N LYS A 86 18.59 0.95 -19.67
CA LYS A 86 18.78 -0.50 -19.84
C LYS A 86 17.49 -1.31 -19.75
N ILE A 87 16.49 -0.79 -19.06
CA ILE A 87 15.20 -1.44 -18.84
C ILE A 87 14.10 -0.52 -19.40
N PRO A 88 13.17 -1.05 -20.21
CA PRO A 88 12.03 -0.27 -20.66
C PRO A 88 11.23 0.31 -19.49
N SER A 89 10.81 1.57 -19.63
CA SER A 89 10.05 2.26 -18.56
C SER A 89 8.78 1.48 -18.19
N GLY A 90 8.57 1.29 -16.91
CA GLY A 90 7.39 0.60 -16.35
C GLY A 90 7.35 -0.91 -16.61
N LEU A 91 8.43 -1.52 -17.12
CA LEU A 91 8.47 -2.97 -17.38
C LEU A 91 8.33 -3.75 -16.06
N ILE A 92 9.16 -3.42 -15.07
CA ILE A 92 9.19 -4.17 -13.79
C ILE A 92 7.87 -3.97 -13.05
N GLU A 93 7.34 -2.76 -13.04
CA GLU A 93 6.06 -2.45 -12.41
C GLU A 93 4.92 -3.26 -13.04
N ARG A 94 4.84 -3.31 -14.37
CA ARG A 94 3.77 -4.05 -15.07
C ARG A 94 3.92 -5.57 -14.97
N GLU A 95 5.12 -6.08 -15.31
CA GLU A 95 5.35 -7.51 -15.48
C GLU A 95 5.67 -8.24 -14.16
N MET A 96 5.80 -7.50 -13.06
CA MET A 96 6.03 -8.07 -11.73
C MET A 96 4.96 -7.60 -10.73
N LEU A 97 4.92 -6.31 -10.37
CA LEU A 97 4.02 -5.83 -9.32
C LEU A 97 2.54 -5.96 -9.70
N LEU A 98 2.15 -5.45 -10.86
CA LEU A 98 0.77 -5.56 -11.32
C LEU A 98 0.41 -7.03 -11.63
N LYS A 99 1.34 -7.80 -12.19
CA LYS A 99 1.14 -9.24 -12.42
C LYS A 99 0.86 -10.00 -11.11
N LEU A 100 1.59 -9.70 -10.01
CA LEU A 100 1.31 -10.25 -8.68
C LEU A 100 -0.08 -9.84 -8.18
N ARG A 101 -0.42 -8.54 -8.26
CA ARG A 101 -1.72 -8.03 -7.82
C ARG A 101 -2.88 -8.72 -8.52
N PHE A 102 -2.79 -8.89 -9.84
CA PHE A 102 -3.83 -9.55 -10.63
C PHE A 102 -3.88 -11.06 -10.35
N ALA A 103 -2.73 -11.73 -10.33
CA ALA A 103 -2.67 -13.18 -10.16
C ALA A 103 -3.12 -13.64 -8.76
N PHE A 104 -2.90 -12.82 -7.73
CA PHE A 104 -3.29 -13.10 -6.34
C PHE A 104 -4.56 -12.35 -5.94
N ASP A 105 -5.27 -11.78 -6.91
CA ASP A 105 -6.51 -11.05 -6.71
C ASP A 105 -6.43 -10.07 -5.51
N HIS A 106 -5.41 -9.23 -5.50
CA HIS A 106 -5.20 -8.18 -4.50
C HIS A 106 -6.16 -7.01 -4.78
N TYR A 107 -7.45 -7.26 -4.66
CA TYR A 107 -8.49 -6.29 -5.04
C TYR A 107 -8.64 -5.11 -4.07
N ILE A 108 -8.07 -5.22 -2.88
CA ILE A 108 -7.97 -4.11 -1.93
C ILE A 108 -6.54 -3.61 -1.90
N ASN A 109 -6.32 -2.35 -2.23
CA ASN A 109 -5.09 -1.64 -1.90
C ASN A 109 -5.37 -0.71 -0.72
N LEU A 110 -4.95 -1.14 0.48
CA LEU A 110 -5.21 -0.47 1.75
C LEU A 110 -4.06 0.49 2.07
N ARG A 111 -4.37 1.80 2.22
CA ARG A 111 -3.37 2.84 2.44
C ARG A 111 -3.73 3.72 3.64
N PRO A 112 -3.25 3.40 4.85
CA PRO A 112 -3.39 4.26 6.02
C PRO A 112 -2.61 5.56 5.86
N SER A 113 -3.19 6.65 6.32
CA SER A 113 -2.60 8.00 6.27
C SER A 113 -2.75 8.63 7.64
N ARG A 114 -1.65 8.65 8.40
CA ARG A 114 -1.61 9.17 9.77
C ARG A 114 -0.47 10.17 9.92
N LEU A 115 -0.77 11.33 10.50
CA LEU A 115 0.26 12.28 10.92
C LEU A 115 0.78 11.85 12.29
N TYR A 116 1.98 11.28 12.31
CA TYR A 116 2.62 10.87 13.55
C TYR A 116 3.12 12.06 14.36
N PRO A 117 3.15 11.97 15.72
CA PRO A 117 3.78 12.98 16.56
C PRO A 117 5.23 13.23 16.13
N GLY A 118 5.59 14.49 15.90
CA GLY A 118 6.93 14.87 15.46
C GLY A 118 7.16 14.83 13.93
N ALA A 119 6.23 14.29 13.14
CA ALA A 119 6.26 14.45 11.70
C ALA A 119 5.95 15.89 11.30
N VAL A 120 6.53 16.34 10.20
CA VAL A 120 6.34 17.69 9.67
C VAL A 120 5.36 17.64 8.50
N SER A 121 4.15 18.14 8.72
CA SER A 121 3.18 18.35 7.65
C SER A 121 3.46 19.66 6.90
N PRO A 122 3.24 19.73 5.58
CA PRO A 122 3.27 20.99 4.84
C PRO A 122 2.07 21.90 5.12
N LEU A 123 1.06 21.38 5.81
CA LEU A 123 -0.15 22.15 6.17
C LEU A 123 0.15 23.09 7.35
N ALA A 124 -0.33 24.32 7.28
CA ALA A 124 -0.14 25.31 8.35
C ALA A 124 -0.77 24.86 9.69
N ASN A 125 -1.92 24.21 9.62
CA ASN A 125 -2.66 23.70 10.78
C ASN A 125 -3.19 22.30 10.46
N PRO A 126 -2.35 21.25 10.49
CA PRO A 126 -2.74 19.92 10.02
C PRO A 126 -3.80 19.25 10.90
N GLY A 127 -3.94 19.65 12.18
CA GLY A 127 -4.83 18.98 13.13
C GLY A 127 -4.43 17.52 13.35
N ASN A 128 -5.43 16.70 13.67
CA ASN A 128 -5.26 15.25 13.78
C ASN A 128 -5.63 14.59 12.43
N ILE A 129 -4.63 14.11 11.70
CA ILE A 129 -4.85 13.38 10.46
C ILE A 129 -4.70 11.88 10.76
N ASP A 130 -5.79 11.15 10.59
CA ASP A 130 -5.84 9.68 10.72
C ASP A 130 -7.02 9.17 9.90
N PHE A 131 -6.77 8.77 8.66
CA PHE A 131 -7.76 8.13 7.80
C PHE A 131 -7.13 7.00 6.99
N VAL A 132 -7.97 6.19 6.36
CA VAL A 132 -7.52 5.07 5.51
C VAL A 132 -8.18 5.18 4.15
N VAL A 133 -7.41 5.01 3.09
CA VAL A 133 -7.94 4.88 1.73
C VAL A 133 -8.02 3.39 1.37
N VAL A 134 -9.22 2.94 1.04
CA VAL A 134 -9.53 1.64 0.45
C VAL A 134 -9.63 1.86 -1.05
N ARG A 135 -8.48 1.67 -1.73
CA ARG A 135 -8.34 1.82 -3.18
C ARG A 135 -8.62 0.49 -3.86
N GLU A 136 -9.35 0.49 -4.96
CA GLU A 136 -9.48 -0.67 -5.85
C GLU A 136 -8.10 -1.08 -6.39
N GLY A 137 -7.79 -2.38 -6.45
CA GLY A 137 -6.43 -2.87 -6.73
C GLY A 137 -6.26 -3.62 -8.05
N THR A 138 -7.35 -4.07 -8.71
CA THR A 138 -7.31 -5.01 -9.85
C THR A 138 -8.10 -4.57 -11.09
N GLU A 139 -8.77 -3.45 -11.04
CA GLU A 139 -9.62 -2.93 -12.12
C GLU A 139 -9.19 -1.52 -12.57
N GLY A 140 -10.09 -0.81 -13.21
CA GLY A 140 -9.85 0.53 -13.71
C GLY A 140 -8.99 0.55 -14.99
N PRO A 141 -8.25 1.62 -15.25
CA PRO A 141 -7.36 1.71 -16.41
C PRO A 141 -6.08 0.86 -16.26
N TYR A 142 -5.78 0.36 -15.06
CA TYR A 142 -4.59 -0.46 -14.79
C TYR A 142 -4.63 -1.84 -15.42
N ILE A 143 -5.79 -2.30 -15.90
CA ILE A 143 -5.90 -3.55 -16.67
C ILE A 143 -5.18 -3.49 -18.03
N GLY A 144 -4.73 -2.30 -18.47
CA GLY A 144 -3.99 -2.12 -19.71
C GLY A 144 -4.83 -2.36 -20.98
N ASN A 145 -6.16 -2.22 -20.90
CA ASN A 145 -7.03 -2.37 -22.08
C ASN A 145 -7.13 -1.04 -22.83
N GLY A 146 -6.64 -1.03 -24.06
CA GLY A 146 -6.62 0.15 -24.91
C GLY A 146 -5.83 -0.10 -26.18
N GLY A 147 -5.47 0.96 -26.89
CA GLY A 147 -4.66 0.84 -28.08
C GLY A 147 -4.40 2.14 -28.80
N VAL A 148 -3.52 2.05 -29.80
CA VAL A 148 -3.12 3.18 -30.64
C VAL A 148 -3.34 2.81 -32.11
N ILE A 149 -3.94 3.71 -32.87
CA ILE A 149 -4.03 3.59 -34.34
C ILE A 149 -3.42 4.82 -34.99
N ARG A 150 -2.85 4.67 -36.20
CA ARG A 150 -2.13 5.70 -36.95
C ARG A 150 -0.95 6.30 -36.18
N GLN A 151 -0.25 5.48 -35.39
CA GLN A 151 0.86 5.89 -34.54
C GLN A 151 1.92 6.69 -35.33
N GLY A 152 2.41 7.78 -34.71
CA GLY A 152 3.44 8.66 -35.30
C GLY A 152 2.93 9.59 -36.40
N THR A 153 1.63 9.70 -36.61
CA THR A 153 1.03 10.63 -37.59
C THR A 153 0.22 11.73 -36.93
N PRO A 154 -0.06 12.86 -37.61
CA PRO A 154 -0.95 13.90 -37.08
C PRO A 154 -2.40 13.44 -36.80
N HIS A 155 -2.75 12.23 -37.26
CA HIS A 155 -4.07 11.62 -37.05
C HIS A 155 -4.02 10.41 -36.11
N GLU A 156 -3.02 10.35 -35.26
CA GLU A 156 -2.90 9.34 -34.22
C GLU A 156 -4.07 9.39 -33.24
N ILE A 157 -4.59 8.22 -32.89
CA ILE A 157 -5.64 8.05 -31.90
C ILE A 157 -5.14 7.07 -30.85
N ALA A 158 -5.15 7.48 -29.58
CA ALA A 158 -4.88 6.63 -28.43
C ALA A 158 -6.15 6.48 -27.59
N THR A 159 -6.40 5.27 -27.09
CA THR A 159 -7.53 4.96 -26.23
C THR A 159 -7.08 4.17 -25.01
N GLU A 160 -7.62 4.51 -23.85
CA GLU A 160 -7.51 3.75 -22.61
C GLU A 160 -8.92 3.40 -22.12
N VAL A 161 -9.13 2.14 -21.71
CA VAL A 161 -10.42 1.66 -21.22
C VAL A 161 -10.33 1.43 -19.73
N SER A 162 -11.22 2.08 -18.96
CA SER A 162 -11.42 1.79 -17.55
C SER A 162 -12.48 0.72 -17.39
N LEU A 163 -12.10 -0.47 -16.95
CA LEU A 163 -13.00 -1.57 -16.61
C LEU A 163 -13.44 -1.43 -15.15
N ASN A 164 -14.74 -1.60 -14.90
CA ASN A 164 -15.27 -1.66 -13.53
C ASN A 164 -16.38 -2.72 -13.52
N THR A 165 -16.23 -3.75 -12.68
CA THR A 165 -17.23 -4.83 -12.57
C THR A 165 -18.11 -4.65 -11.35
N ALA A 166 -19.31 -5.21 -11.42
CA ALA A 166 -20.20 -5.26 -10.25
C ALA A 166 -19.58 -6.02 -9.08
N HIS A 167 -18.88 -7.12 -9.38
CA HIS A 167 -18.17 -7.92 -8.39
C HIS A 167 -17.04 -7.16 -7.70
N GLY A 168 -16.16 -6.48 -8.48
CA GLY A 168 -15.05 -5.71 -7.92
C GLY A 168 -15.52 -4.55 -7.05
N VAL A 169 -16.52 -3.78 -7.54
CA VAL A 169 -17.07 -2.63 -6.82
C VAL A 169 -17.77 -3.05 -5.52
N GLU A 170 -18.57 -4.12 -5.57
CA GLU A 170 -19.30 -4.61 -4.39
C GLU A 170 -18.34 -5.02 -3.27
N ARG A 171 -17.38 -5.91 -3.55
CA ARG A 171 -16.45 -6.42 -2.55
C ARG A 171 -15.53 -5.33 -1.98
N LEU A 172 -15.12 -4.36 -2.80
CA LEU A 172 -14.34 -3.20 -2.37
C LEU A 172 -15.10 -2.33 -1.37
N ILE A 173 -16.36 -1.98 -1.71
CA ILE A 173 -17.19 -1.12 -0.86
C ILE A 173 -17.52 -1.84 0.44
N ARG A 174 -17.87 -3.13 0.39
CA ARG A 174 -18.16 -3.95 1.58
C ARG A 174 -16.97 -3.93 2.54
N TYR A 175 -15.75 -4.17 2.05
CA TYR A 175 -14.55 -4.09 2.87
C TYR A 175 -14.39 -2.72 3.54
N ALA A 176 -14.68 -1.63 2.83
CA ALA A 176 -14.60 -0.28 3.39
C ALA A 176 -15.59 -0.06 4.54
N PHE A 177 -16.83 -0.58 4.44
CA PHE A 177 -17.81 -0.49 5.52
C PHE A 177 -17.45 -1.37 6.71
N GLU A 178 -16.97 -2.58 6.49
CA GLU A 178 -16.47 -3.47 7.54
C GLU A 178 -15.32 -2.81 8.29
N LEU A 179 -14.35 -2.24 7.58
CA LEU A 179 -13.24 -1.49 8.18
C LEU A 179 -13.73 -0.28 8.98
N ALA A 180 -14.65 0.52 8.42
CA ALA A 180 -15.19 1.69 9.10
C ALA A 180 -15.92 1.33 10.40
N SER A 181 -16.58 0.17 10.46
CA SER A 181 -17.26 -0.32 11.67
C SER A 181 -16.30 -0.51 12.86
N THR A 182 -15.02 -0.76 12.60
CA THR A 182 -13.96 -0.87 13.61
C THR A 182 -13.25 0.44 13.90
N ARG A 183 -13.58 1.53 13.17
CA ARG A 183 -12.97 2.85 13.28
C ARG A 183 -13.98 3.91 13.77
N ARG A 184 -13.93 5.12 13.21
CA ARG A 184 -14.84 6.23 13.59
C ARG A 184 -16.21 6.17 12.92
N LYS A 185 -16.50 5.08 12.22
CA LYS A 185 -17.81 4.78 11.60
C LYS A 185 -18.23 5.79 10.55
N LYS A 186 -17.32 6.17 9.67
CA LYS A 186 -17.62 7.04 8.53
C LYS A 186 -16.95 6.52 7.26
N VAL A 187 -17.72 6.40 6.17
CA VAL A 187 -17.20 6.07 4.83
C VAL A 187 -17.53 7.20 3.87
N THR A 188 -16.51 7.69 3.18
CA THR A 188 -16.65 8.64 2.08
C THR A 188 -16.37 7.95 0.76
N LEU A 189 -17.36 7.83 -0.11
CA LEU A 189 -17.15 7.41 -1.50
C LEU A 189 -16.54 8.59 -2.28
N VAL A 190 -15.36 8.37 -2.87
CA VAL A 190 -14.70 9.34 -3.74
C VAL A 190 -14.73 8.85 -5.18
N HIS A 191 -15.33 9.64 -6.06
CA HIS A 191 -15.46 9.29 -7.48
C HIS A 191 -15.68 10.55 -8.33
N LYS A 192 -15.89 10.42 -9.64
CA LYS A 192 -16.27 11.52 -10.55
C LYS A 192 -17.53 11.16 -11.34
N THR A 193 -18.63 10.93 -10.62
CA THR A 193 -19.87 10.38 -11.19
C THR A 193 -20.54 11.25 -12.23
N ASN A 194 -20.27 12.57 -12.22
CA ASN A 194 -20.75 13.51 -13.22
C ASN A 194 -20.00 13.46 -14.56
N VAL A 195 -18.84 12.77 -14.61
CA VAL A 195 -18.02 12.58 -15.82
C VAL A 195 -17.99 11.10 -16.18
N LEU A 196 -17.59 10.25 -15.25
CA LEU A 196 -17.53 8.78 -15.40
C LEU A 196 -18.91 8.18 -15.09
N THR A 197 -19.90 8.48 -15.93
CA THR A 197 -21.32 8.23 -15.62
C THR A 197 -21.68 6.75 -15.49
N HIS A 198 -21.01 5.86 -16.22
CA HIS A 198 -21.29 4.42 -16.16
C HIS A 198 -20.66 3.79 -14.91
N ALA A 199 -19.36 3.97 -14.70
CA ALA A 199 -18.66 3.51 -13.49
C ALA A 199 -19.24 4.16 -12.24
N GLY A 200 -19.46 5.48 -12.28
CA GLY A 200 -20.03 6.23 -11.15
C GLY A 200 -21.42 5.77 -10.73
N ARG A 201 -22.28 5.36 -11.69
CA ARG A 201 -23.59 4.76 -11.38
C ARG A 201 -23.42 3.42 -10.68
N LEU A 202 -22.44 2.61 -11.10
CA LEU A 202 -22.15 1.32 -10.48
C LEU A 202 -21.68 1.51 -9.03
N TYR A 203 -20.71 2.39 -8.80
CA TYR A 203 -20.22 2.71 -7.45
C TYR A 203 -21.32 3.26 -6.54
N ASN A 204 -22.11 4.24 -7.01
CA ASN A 204 -23.18 4.84 -6.21
C ASN A 204 -24.26 3.80 -5.83
N ARG A 205 -24.60 2.89 -6.75
CA ARG A 205 -25.59 1.86 -6.46
C ARG A 205 -25.12 0.94 -5.34
N TYR A 206 -23.94 0.32 -5.48
CA TYR A 206 -23.41 -0.58 -4.45
C TYR A 206 -23.13 0.13 -3.14
N PHE A 207 -22.70 1.39 -3.20
CA PHE A 207 -22.51 2.20 -1.99
C PHE A 207 -23.81 2.38 -1.21
N ALA A 208 -24.92 2.68 -1.89
CA ALA A 208 -26.21 2.83 -1.26
C ALA A 208 -26.79 1.48 -0.76
N GLU A 209 -26.63 0.40 -1.54
CA GLU A 209 -27.10 -0.95 -1.18
C GLU A 209 -26.38 -1.44 0.08
N ILE A 210 -25.05 -1.34 0.13
CA ILE A 210 -24.25 -1.79 1.26
C ILE A 210 -24.43 -0.89 2.49
N ALA A 211 -24.54 0.43 2.31
CA ALA A 211 -24.83 1.37 3.41
C ALA A 211 -26.08 1.00 4.20
N ALA A 212 -27.09 0.44 3.54
CA ALA A 212 -28.32 -0.01 4.20
C ALA A 212 -28.08 -1.22 5.15
N GLU A 213 -27.00 -1.99 4.94
CA GLU A 213 -26.60 -3.11 5.81
C GLU A 213 -25.80 -2.62 7.05
N PHE A 214 -25.24 -1.39 7.02
CA PHE A 214 -24.42 -0.79 8.06
C PHE A 214 -25.01 0.52 8.57
N PRO A 215 -26.20 0.53 9.20
CA PRO A 215 -26.92 1.74 9.57
C PRO A 215 -26.18 2.62 10.60
N GLU A 216 -25.17 2.08 11.30
CA GLU A 216 -24.35 2.81 12.26
C GLU A 216 -23.18 3.55 11.61
N VAL A 217 -22.92 3.36 10.30
CA VAL A 217 -21.82 4.00 9.57
C VAL A 217 -22.34 5.24 8.83
N GLU A 218 -21.78 6.40 9.15
CA GLU A 218 -22.06 7.64 8.42
C GLU A 218 -21.50 7.55 7.00
N THR A 219 -22.30 7.96 6.03
CA THR A 219 -21.92 7.98 4.61
C THR A 219 -21.79 9.38 4.05
N ASP A 220 -20.77 9.58 3.23
CA ASP A 220 -20.52 10.83 2.50
C ASP A 220 -20.11 10.52 1.06
N TYR A 221 -20.32 11.47 0.16
CA TYR A 221 -19.87 11.39 -1.23
C TYR A 221 -19.16 12.67 -1.62
N LEU A 222 -17.96 12.53 -2.20
CA LEU A 222 -17.21 13.65 -2.74
C LEU A 222 -16.73 13.38 -4.17
N HIS A 223 -16.76 14.41 -5.01
CA HIS A 223 -15.98 14.36 -6.23
C HIS A 223 -14.48 14.41 -5.92
N ILE A 224 -13.69 13.73 -6.73
CA ILE A 224 -12.23 13.62 -6.55
C ILE A 224 -11.53 14.99 -6.44
N ASP A 225 -11.93 15.96 -7.24
CA ASP A 225 -11.43 17.34 -7.20
C ASP A 225 -11.74 18.04 -5.86
N ALA A 226 -12.96 17.89 -5.35
CA ALA A 226 -13.33 18.40 -4.02
C ALA A 226 -12.55 17.69 -2.91
N THR A 227 -12.33 16.38 -3.06
CA THR A 227 -11.54 15.59 -2.10
C THR A 227 -10.12 16.12 -1.96
N THR A 228 -9.45 16.48 -3.07
CA THR A 228 -8.10 17.07 -3.02
C THR A 228 -8.06 18.40 -2.27
N ILE A 229 -9.12 19.23 -2.40
CA ILE A 229 -9.26 20.47 -1.63
C ILE A 229 -9.35 20.15 -0.13
N PHE A 230 -10.25 19.23 0.25
CA PHE A 230 -10.44 18.87 1.66
C PHE A 230 -9.25 18.17 2.28
N MET A 231 -8.47 17.40 1.52
CA MET A 231 -7.21 16.82 2.02
C MET A 231 -6.19 17.88 2.45
N VAL A 232 -6.28 19.09 1.88
CA VAL A 232 -5.40 20.22 2.25
C VAL A 232 -6.03 21.12 3.30
N THR A 233 -7.35 21.34 3.23
CA THR A 233 -8.04 22.34 4.09
C THR A 233 -8.66 21.75 5.35
N ASP A 234 -9.09 20.48 5.32
CA ASP A 234 -9.75 19.79 6.44
C ASP A 234 -9.56 18.25 6.32
N PRO A 235 -8.32 17.74 6.41
CA PRO A 235 -8.07 16.29 6.30
C PRO A 235 -8.67 15.46 7.44
N SER A 236 -8.97 16.09 8.58
CA SER A 236 -9.54 15.43 9.76
C SER A 236 -10.99 14.94 9.56
N ARG A 237 -11.68 15.43 8.52
CA ARG A 237 -13.04 15.01 8.18
C ARG A 237 -13.15 13.56 7.69
N PHE A 238 -12.05 12.99 7.20
CA PHE A 238 -12.00 11.64 6.64
C PHE A 238 -11.73 10.59 7.70
N ASP A 239 -12.41 9.44 7.60
CA ASP A 239 -12.12 8.23 8.38
C ASP A 239 -11.75 7.07 7.43
N VAL A 240 -12.70 6.58 6.63
CA VAL A 240 -12.44 5.63 5.56
C VAL A 240 -12.88 6.26 4.24
N ILE A 241 -11.97 6.30 3.28
CA ILE A 241 -12.26 6.68 1.89
C ILE A 241 -12.30 5.42 1.06
N VAL A 242 -13.34 5.23 0.25
CA VAL A 242 -13.38 4.17 -0.77
C VAL A 242 -13.42 4.80 -2.15
N THR A 243 -12.60 4.28 -3.08
CA THR A 243 -12.46 4.87 -4.42
C THR A 243 -11.93 3.86 -5.44
N ASP A 244 -12.05 4.22 -6.73
CA ASP A 244 -11.48 3.44 -7.82
C ASP A 244 -9.94 3.41 -7.80
N ASN A 245 -9.37 2.63 -8.69
CA ASN A 245 -7.93 2.41 -8.74
C ASN A 245 -7.15 3.69 -9.07
N LEU A 246 -7.57 4.46 -10.07
CA LEU A 246 -6.84 5.64 -10.52
C LEU A 246 -6.92 6.79 -9.52
N PHE A 247 -8.12 7.12 -9.06
CA PHE A 247 -8.28 8.21 -8.08
C PHE A 247 -7.63 7.84 -6.75
N GLY A 248 -7.69 6.56 -6.37
CA GLY A 248 -7.00 6.05 -5.18
C GLY A 248 -5.50 6.26 -5.24
N ASP A 249 -4.87 6.02 -6.40
CA ASP A 249 -3.45 6.28 -6.60
C ASP A 249 -3.10 7.76 -6.37
N ILE A 250 -3.84 8.64 -7.03
CA ILE A 250 -3.59 10.09 -6.97
C ILE A 250 -3.77 10.65 -5.55
N ILE A 251 -4.88 10.31 -4.89
CA ILE A 251 -5.17 10.90 -3.58
C ILE A 251 -4.29 10.32 -2.46
N THR A 252 -3.78 9.11 -2.60
CA THR A 252 -2.90 8.53 -1.57
C THR A 252 -1.51 9.15 -1.59
N ASP A 253 -1.01 9.63 -2.73
CA ASP A 253 0.22 10.40 -2.78
C ASP A 253 0.05 11.78 -2.11
N LEU A 254 -1.08 12.45 -2.35
CA LEU A 254 -1.42 13.68 -1.64
C LEU A 254 -1.56 13.43 -0.12
N ALA A 255 -2.21 12.32 0.27
CA ALA A 255 -2.34 11.92 1.66
C ALA A 255 -0.97 11.70 2.32
N GLY A 256 -0.05 11.00 1.64
CA GLY A 256 1.33 10.85 2.08
C GLY A 256 2.05 12.19 2.25
N ALA A 257 1.88 13.11 1.30
CA ALA A 257 2.49 14.43 1.38
C ALA A 257 1.99 15.23 2.60
N VAL A 258 0.68 15.27 2.85
CA VAL A 258 0.12 16.05 3.98
C VAL A 258 0.38 15.40 5.35
N THR A 259 0.73 14.12 5.41
CA THR A 259 1.07 13.40 6.65
C THR A 259 2.57 13.35 6.97
N GLY A 260 3.40 14.09 6.24
CA GLY A 260 4.83 14.23 6.55
C GLY A 260 5.77 13.52 5.57
N GLY A 261 5.23 12.93 4.50
CA GLY A 261 6.00 12.33 3.41
C GLY A 261 5.78 10.83 3.25
N ILE A 262 6.07 10.35 2.04
CA ILE A 262 5.87 8.95 1.65
C ILE A 262 6.76 7.95 2.41
N GLY A 263 7.80 8.40 3.11
CA GLY A 263 8.65 7.57 3.97
C GLY A 263 7.94 7.01 5.21
N TYR A 264 6.72 7.47 5.50
CA TYR A 264 5.85 6.98 6.58
C TYR A 264 4.62 6.24 6.06
N ALA A 265 4.44 6.17 4.75
CA ALA A 265 3.26 5.60 4.12
C ALA A 265 3.45 4.11 3.81
N ALA A 266 2.77 3.26 4.57
CA ALA A 266 2.66 1.83 4.32
C ALA A 266 1.45 1.51 3.45
N SER A 267 1.46 0.36 2.80
CA SER A 267 0.39 -0.14 1.92
C SER A 267 0.21 -1.65 2.09
N GLY A 268 -1.03 -2.11 2.04
CA GLY A 268 -1.37 -3.52 1.92
C GLY A 268 -2.12 -3.80 0.61
N ASN A 269 -1.65 -4.76 -0.16
CA ASN A 269 -2.35 -5.32 -1.32
C ASN A 269 -3.02 -6.61 -0.85
N ILE A 270 -4.34 -6.58 -0.66
CA ILE A 270 -5.03 -7.58 0.14
C ILE A 270 -5.98 -8.41 -0.72
N ASN A 271 -5.84 -9.73 -0.60
CA ASN A 271 -6.87 -10.70 -0.92
C ASN A 271 -7.67 -10.97 0.35
N ALA A 272 -8.79 -10.28 0.55
CA ALA A 272 -9.54 -10.38 1.80
C ALA A 272 -10.30 -11.71 1.94
N VAL A 273 -10.43 -12.49 0.86
CA VAL A 273 -11.03 -13.85 0.89
C VAL A 273 -10.04 -14.85 1.49
N GLY A 274 -8.72 -14.56 1.42
CA GLY A 274 -7.66 -15.43 1.96
C GLY A 274 -7.31 -16.62 1.06
N GLU A 275 -7.64 -16.57 -0.23
CA GLU A 275 -7.28 -17.62 -1.21
C GLU A 275 -5.81 -17.53 -1.62
N PHE A 276 -5.23 -16.33 -1.53
CA PHE A 276 -3.84 -16.03 -1.88
C PHE A 276 -3.18 -15.19 -0.81
N PRO A 277 -1.83 -15.27 -0.65
CA PRO A 277 -1.10 -14.44 0.28
C PRO A 277 -1.24 -12.95 -0.07
N SER A 278 -1.60 -12.14 0.89
CA SER A 278 -1.61 -10.68 0.77
C SER A 278 -0.18 -10.13 0.82
N MET A 279 0.05 -8.97 0.18
CA MET A 279 1.38 -8.36 0.06
C MET A 279 1.41 -6.97 0.70
N PHE A 280 2.43 -6.72 1.51
CA PHE A 280 2.60 -5.48 2.26
C PHE A 280 3.90 -4.79 1.90
N GLU A 281 3.83 -3.49 1.59
CA GLU A 281 4.92 -2.72 1.00
C GLU A 281 4.90 -1.26 1.45
N PRO A 282 6.03 -0.54 1.45
CA PRO A 282 6.02 0.93 1.48
C PRO A 282 5.42 1.47 0.17
N VAL A 283 4.80 2.66 0.24
CA VAL A 283 4.20 3.31 -0.96
C VAL A 283 5.27 3.84 -1.92
N HIS A 284 6.44 4.24 -1.39
CA HIS A 284 7.53 4.80 -2.20
C HIS A 284 8.22 3.75 -3.09
N GLY A 285 8.80 4.19 -4.22
CA GLY A 285 9.55 3.35 -5.14
C GLY A 285 11.00 3.10 -4.70
N SER A 286 11.81 2.62 -5.64
CA SER A 286 13.20 2.17 -5.43
C SER A 286 14.24 3.27 -5.13
N ALA A 287 13.94 4.54 -5.38
CA ALA A 287 14.81 5.70 -5.14
C ALA A 287 16.32 5.44 -5.44
N PRO A 288 16.67 5.11 -6.70
CA PRO A 288 18.00 4.64 -7.06
C PRO A 288 19.13 5.64 -6.77
N ASP A 289 18.80 6.93 -6.65
CA ASP A 289 19.78 8.01 -6.36
C ASP A 289 20.32 7.99 -4.94
N ILE A 290 19.60 7.40 -3.99
CA ILE A 290 20.03 7.27 -2.59
C ILE A 290 20.27 5.82 -2.17
N ALA A 291 20.13 4.88 -3.10
CA ALA A 291 20.34 3.46 -2.84
C ALA A 291 21.74 3.16 -2.28
N ARG A 292 21.82 2.28 -1.29
CA ARG A 292 23.06 1.85 -0.61
C ARG A 292 23.82 3.00 0.08
N GLN A 293 23.15 4.12 0.37
CA GLN A 293 23.76 5.26 1.05
C GLN A 293 23.35 5.38 2.53
N ASN A 294 22.57 4.44 3.04
CA ASN A 294 22.06 4.48 4.41
C ASN A 294 21.27 5.78 4.71
N LYS A 295 20.47 6.24 3.74
CA LYS A 295 19.70 7.49 3.83
C LYS A 295 18.19 7.28 3.79
N ALA A 296 17.75 6.12 3.29
CA ALA A 296 16.32 5.81 3.17
C ALA A 296 15.68 5.70 4.56
N ASN A 297 14.49 6.28 4.72
CA ASN A 297 13.73 6.10 5.95
C ASN A 297 12.98 4.74 5.91
N PRO A 298 13.27 3.78 6.80
CA PRO A 298 12.67 2.45 6.77
C PRO A 298 11.27 2.40 7.41
N THR A 299 10.76 3.51 7.96
CA THR A 299 9.53 3.52 8.76
C THR A 299 8.32 3.02 7.99
N ALA A 300 8.18 3.35 6.70
CA ALA A 300 7.09 2.85 5.87
C ALA A 300 7.13 1.32 5.73
N ALA A 301 8.31 0.72 5.51
CA ALA A 301 8.49 -0.72 5.44
C ALA A 301 8.24 -1.40 6.80
N ILE A 302 8.66 -0.78 7.90
CA ILE A 302 8.40 -1.25 9.27
C ILE A 302 6.88 -1.27 9.55
N LEU A 303 6.17 -0.20 9.18
CA LEU A 303 4.71 -0.12 9.31
C LEU A 303 3.98 -1.10 8.38
N ALA A 304 4.53 -1.38 7.18
CA ALA A 304 4.02 -2.44 6.31
C ALA A 304 4.11 -3.82 6.99
N GLY A 305 5.20 -4.07 7.74
CA GLY A 305 5.32 -5.26 8.60
C GLY A 305 4.28 -5.32 9.71
N ALA A 306 3.95 -4.19 10.34
CA ALA A 306 2.86 -4.13 11.32
C ALA A 306 1.48 -4.41 10.69
N MET A 307 1.21 -3.84 9.51
CA MET A 307 -0.02 -4.13 8.75
C MET A 307 -0.14 -5.61 8.39
N LEU A 308 0.96 -6.25 7.98
CA LEU A 308 1.04 -7.67 7.69
C LEU A 308 0.65 -8.50 8.93
N LEU A 309 1.23 -8.20 10.08
CA LEU A 309 0.93 -8.91 11.33
C LEU A 309 -0.55 -8.76 11.75
N ARG A 310 -1.09 -7.55 11.59
CA ARG A 310 -2.51 -7.28 11.87
C ARG A 310 -3.43 -8.06 10.94
N HIS A 311 -3.08 -8.13 9.66
CA HIS A 311 -3.83 -8.91 8.66
C HIS A 311 -3.84 -10.41 9.00
N LEU A 312 -2.75 -10.95 9.53
CA LEU A 312 -2.66 -12.34 9.97
C LEU A 312 -3.26 -12.58 11.37
N GLY A 313 -3.87 -11.56 12.01
CA GLY A 313 -4.50 -11.67 13.33
C GLY A 313 -3.52 -11.64 14.51
N HIS A 314 -2.30 -11.16 14.29
CA HIS A 314 -1.28 -10.98 15.33
C HIS A 314 -1.27 -9.55 15.88
N ASP A 315 -2.42 -9.09 16.37
CA ASP A 315 -2.65 -7.70 16.79
C ASP A 315 -1.68 -7.19 17.85
N ALA A 316 -1.29 -8.03 18.81
CA ALA A 316 -0.35 -7.64 19.87
C ALA A 316 1.04 -7.33 19.31
N ALA A 317 1.55 -8.17 18.42
CA ALA A 317 2.84 -7.94 17.76
C ALA A 317 2.80 -6.71 16.83
N ALA A 318 1.70 -6.52 16.10
CA ALA A 318 1.49 -5.33 15.27
C ALA A 318 1.48 -4.05 16.10
N ALA A 319 0.73 -4.03 17.21
CA ALA A 319 0.64 -2.87 18.10
C ALA A 319 2.01 -2.50 18.70
N ARG A 320 2.84 -3.48 19.09
CA ARG A 320 4.21 -3.21 19.56
C ARG A 320 5.04 -2.43 18.55
N ILE A 321 4.94 -2.80 17.26
CA ILE A 321 5.66 -2.09 16.19
C ILE A 321 5.12 -0.67 16.03
N GLU A 322 3.81 -0.51 15.97
CA GLU A 322 3.14 0.79 15.82
C GLU A 322 3.49 1.73 16.99
N ASP A 323 3.44 1.23 18.23
CA ASP A 323 3.78 1.98 19.44
C ASP A 323 5.27 2.37 19.46
N ALA A 324 6.16 1.45 19.06
CA ALA A 324 7.60 1.73 18.97
C ALA A 324 7.92 2.80 17.93
N VAL A 325 7.25 2.75 16.76
CA VAL A 325 7.37 3.77 15.71
C VAL A 325 6.84 5.11 16.22
N GLU A 326 5.67 5.14 16.89
CA GLU A 326 5.12 6.38 17.42
C GLU A 326 6.02 7.00 18.49
N ALA A 327 6.59 6.18 19.37
CA ALA A 327 7.52 6.63 20.41
C ALA A 327 8.81 7.19 19.79
N ASP A 328 9.35 6.52 18.75
CA ASP A 328 10.52 7.01 18.02
C ASP A 328 10.25 8.35 17.33
N MET A 329 9.11 8.44 16.64
CA MET A 329 8.70 9.68 15.97
C MET A 329 8.47 10.83 16.95
N ARG A 330 7.92 10.57 18.12
CA ARG A 330 7.71 11.57 19.18
C ARG A 330 9.02 12.12 19.72
N GLU A 331 10.04 11.28 19.87
CA GLU A 331 11.34 11.68 20.40
C GLU A 331 12.24 12.32 19.35
N ASN A 332 12.32 11.72 18.17
CA ASN A 332 13.27 12.09 17.12
C ASN A 332 12.66 12.95 16.00
N GLY A 333 11.33 12.91 15.86
CA GLY A 333 10.59 13.66 14.85
C GLY A 333 11.07 13.37 13.44
N ALA A 334 11.13 14.43 12.63
CA ALA A 334 11.63 14.38 11.25
C ALA A 334 13.15 14.51 11.15
N THR A 335 13.89 14.26 12.23
CA THR A 335 15.36 14.29 12.19
C THR A 335 15.90 13.28 11.19
N VAL A 336 16.74 13.75 10.26
CA VAL A 336 17.36 12.88 9.26
C VAL A 336 18.41 11.99 9.95
N ARG A 337 18.21 10.68 9.86
CA ARG A 337 19.08 9.64 10.43
C ARG A 337 19.39 8.60 9.36
N GLY A 338 20.46 7.82 9.57
CA GLY A 338 20.72 6.64 8.72
C GLY A 338 19.63 5.58 8.84
N THR A 339 19.42 4.80 7.78
CA THR A 339 18.41 3.72 7.71
C THR A 339 18.57 2.75 8.87
N ASP A 340 19.80 2.29 9.11
CA ASP A 340 20.19 1.41 10.22
C ASP A 340 19.94 2.04 11.60
N ARG A 341 20.16 3.35 11.71
CA ARG A 341 19.93 4.07 12.97
C ARG A 341 18.44 4.16 13.31
N VAL A 342 17.60 4.49 12.34
CA VAL A 342 16.13 4.49 12.54
C VAL A 342 15.65 3.10 12.96
N GLY A 343 16.11 2.04 12.24
CA GLY A 343 15.76 0.66 12.59
C GLY A 343 16.22 0.28 14.00
N ALA A 344 17.43 0.66 14.41
CA ALA A 344 17.95 0.38 15.75
C ALA A 344 17.16 1.13 16.85
N ASP A 345 16.80 2.40 16.60
CA ASP A 345 16.04 3.21 17.54
C ASP A 345 14.61 2.66 17.75
N VAL A 346 13.93 2.20 16.67
CA VAL A 346 12.61 1.55 16.77
C VAL A 346 12.73 0.19 17.48
N LEU A 347 13.75 -0.63 17.12
CA LEU A 347 13.97 -1.93 17.73
C LEU A 347 14.16 -1.83 19.25
N ALA A 348 14.87 -0.81 19.73
CA ALA A 348 15.11 -0.58 21.16
C ALA A 348 13.83 -0.23 21.95
N ARG A 349 12.75 0.13 21.24
CA ARG A 349 11.45 0.51 21.83
C ARG A 349 10.39 -0.57 21.80
N LEU A 350 10.69 -1.74 21.23
CA LEU A 350 9.74 -2.87 21.18
C LEU A 350 9.45 -3.51 22.54
N GLY A 351 10.29 -3.31 23.54
CA GLY A 351 10.16 -3.90 24.87
C GLY A 351 11.31 -4.82 25.25
#